data_b79953f9c9ca73f7be0fa25e1d114443
#
_entry.id   b79953f9c9ca73f7be0fa25e1d114443
#
_cell.length_a   1.000
_cell.length_b   1.000
_cell.length_c   1.000
_cell.angle_alpha   90.00
_cell.angle_beta   90.00
_cell.angle_gamma   90.00
#
_symmetry.space_group_name_H-M   'P 1'
#
loop_
_entity.id
_entity.type
_entity.pdbx_description
1 polymer ?
#
loop_
_entity_poly.entity_id
_entity_poly.type
_entity_poly.pdbx_seq_one_letter_code
_entity_poly.pdbx_strand_id
1 'polypeptide(L)'
;MARVYDYPELLIPHPTPENFQQLWDSKKENVPASSGRVHLEIGCGSGRYLIEWAHENPQDSFIGLELRYKRLVLAAKKIEQLALPNILLMREKGEFVDEYLSHNSIDCIHINFPDPWPKKASRKHRILSADFLTKMHPYFRSSGELRFKTDHLEYFESVTEILQKLENYKIVEHTTDLQRSNYIENNILTEFEMLFKSKGNPPIGYLNAKALNK
;
A
#
# COMPACT_ATOMS: atom_id res chain seq x y z
N MET A 1 18.34 -13.68 -16.92
CA MET A 1 17.04 -13.21 -16.44
C MET A 1 17.21 -12.89 -14.95
N ALA A 2 16.91 -11.65 -14.52
CA ALA A 2 17.09 -11.24 -13.12
C ALA A 2 16.22 -12.09 -12.16
N ARG A 3 16.75 -12.39 -10.98
CA ARG A 3 16.12 -13.21 -9.93
C ARG A 3 15.93 -12.39 -8.67
N VAL A 4 15.07 -12.83 -7.76
CA VAL A 4 14.78 -12.12 -6.49
C VAL A 4 16.04 -11.93 -5.62
N TYR A 5 17.00 -12.81 -5.71
CA TYR A 5 18.25 -12.75 -4.95
C TYR A 5 19.31 -11.81 -5.57
N ASP A 6 19.03 -11.23 -6.73
CA ASP A 6 19.93 -10.27 -7.37
C ASP A 6 19.83 -8.87 -6.75
N TYR A 7 18.87 -8.65 -5.82
CA TYR A 7 18.56 -7.36 -5.17
C TYR A 7 18.58 -7.46 -3.63
N PRO A 8 19.68 -7.91 -2.99
CA PRO A 8 19.70 -8.18 -1.54
C PRO A 8 19.47 -6.94 -0.67
N GLU A 9 19.86 -5.75 -1.14
CA GLU A 9 19.70 -4.48 -0.42
C GLU A 9 18.32 -3.84 -0.61
N LEU A 10 17.44 -4.46 -1.39
CA LEU A 10 16.17 -3.86 -1.80
C LEU A 10 14.97 -4.79 -1.59
N LEU A 11 15.17 -6.10 -1.69
CA LEU A 11 14.09 -7.08 -1.75
C LEU A 11 14.33 -8.24 -0.78
N ILE A 12 13.38 -8.47 0.11
CA ILE A 12 13.37 -9.62 1.02
C ILE A 12 12.42 -10.69 0.47
N PRO A 13 12.94 -11.78 -0.12
CA PRO A 13 12.11 -12.84 -0.72
C PRO A 13 11.53 -13.81 0.32
N HIS A 14 12.16 -13.90 1.50
CA HIS A 14 11.76 -14.71 2.64
C HIS A 14 11.92 -13.87 3.91
N PRO A 15 10.91 -13.05 4.22
CA PRO A 15 11.02 -12.13 5.35
C PRO A 15 10.96 -12.88 6.69
N THR A 16 11.79 -12.40 7.62
CA THR A 16 11.70 -12.65 9.06
C THR A 16 11.73 -11.29 9.76
N PRO A 17 11.24 -11.18 11.02
CA PRO A 17 11.31 -9.91 11.74
C PRO A 17 12.74 -9.34 11.80
N GLU A 18 13.76 -10.21 11.96
CA GLU A 18 15.18 -9.81 12.07
C GLU A 18 15.71 -9.23 10.75
N ASN A 19 15.54 -9.95 9.61
CA ASN A 19 16.07 -9.48 8.33
C ASN A 19 15.29 -8.27 7.81
N PHE A 20 13.99 -8.18 8.13
CA PHE A 20 13.22 -6.99 7.84
C PHE A 20 13.76 -5.80 8.63
N GLN A 21 13.92 -5.91 9.95
CA GLN A 21 14.36 -4.81 10.79
C GLN A 21 15.75 -4.30 10.36
N GLN A 22 16.70 -5.23 10.13
CA GLN A 22 18.05 -4.88 9.68
C GLN A 22 18.03 -4.06 8.38
N LEU A 23 17.28 -4.54 7.36
CA LEU A 23 17.26 -3.87 6.07
C LEU A 23 16.43 -2.59 6.11
N TRP A 24 15.35 -2.57 6.88
CA TRP A 24 14.50 -1.40 7.06
C TRP A 24 15.25 -0.25 7.76
N ASP A 25 16.04 -0.54 8.78
CA ASP A 25 16.85 0.47 9.45
C ASP A 25 17.88 1.08 8.52
N SER A 26 18.56 0.26 7.69
CA SER A 26 19.47 0.77 6.68
C SER A 26 18.79 1.68 5.64
N LYS A 27 17.52 1.43 5.31
CA LYS A 27 16.74 2.31 4.42
C LYS A 27 16.43 3.64 5.06
N LYS A 28 16.07 3.64 6.34
CA LYS A 28 15.80 4.88 7.08
C LYS A 28 17.03 5.77 7.24
N GLU A 29 18.22 5.20 7.36
CA GLU A 29 19.48 5.95 7.41
C GLU A 29 19.78 6.72 6.11
N ASN A 30 19.26 6.23 4.99
CA ASN A 30 19.43 6.86 3.67
C ASN A 30 18.41 7.96 3.37
N VAL A 31 17.48 8.23 4.29
CA VAL A 31 16.45 9.27 4.17
C VAL A 31 16.75 10.38 5.18
N PRO A 32 16.59 11.68 4.84
CA PRO A 32 16.80 12.79 5.79
C PRO A 32 16.00 12.59 7.08
N ALA A 33 16.69 12.52 8.20
CA ALA A 33 16.24 11.94 9.47
C ALA A 33 15.11 12.67 10.22
N SER A 34 14.51 13.75 9.71
CA SER A 34 13.76 14.63 10.62
C SER A 34 12.24 14.68 10.46
N SER A 35 11.65 14.18 9.36
CA SER A 35 10.19 14.34 9.18
C SER A 35 9.53 13.42 8.15
N GLY A 36 10.23 12.41 7.62
CA GLY A 36 9.68 11.56 6.58
C GLY A 36 8.53 10.68 7.07
N ARG A 37 7.51 10.57 6.24
CA ARG A 37 6.39 9.64 6.45
C ARG A 37 6.81 8.21 6.07
N VAL A 38 6.18 7.24 6.70
CA VAL A 38 6.33 5.83 6.35
C VAL A 38 5.08 5.34 5.62
N HIS A 39 5.26 4.90 4.39
CA HIS A 39 4.21 4.40 3.52
C HIS A 39 4.33 2.88 3.35
N LEU A 40 3.21 2.19 3.44
CA LEU A 40 3.08 0.76 3.19
C LEU A 40 2.12 0.54 2.03
N GLU A 41 2.55 -0.05 0.92
CA GLU A 41 1.65 -0.51 -0.14
C GLU A 41 1.47 -2.03 -0.08
N ILE A 42 0.24 -2.48 0.14
CA ILE A 42 -0.13 -3.90 0.12
C ILE A 42 -0.59 -4.27 -1.29
N GLY A 43 0.16 -5.17 -1.93
CA GLY A 43 -0.06 -5.56 -3.33
C GLY A 43 0.56 -4.59 -4.33
N CYS A 44 1.81 -4.15 -4.10
CA CYS A 44 2.48 -3.14 -4.94
C CYS A 44 2.72 -3.56 -6.40
N GLY A 45 2.49 -4.81 -6.75
CA GLY A 45 2.64 -5.31 -8.10
C GLY A 45 4.06 -5.14 -8.65
N SER A 46 4.20 -4.55 -9.84
CA SER A 46 5.49 -4.19 -10.43
C SER A 46 5.97 -2.77 -10.05
N GLY A 47 5.41 -2.22 -8.97
CA GLY A 47 5.91 -1.07 -8.23
C GLY A 47 5.55 0.30 -8.81
N ARG A 48 4.70 0.41 -9.86
CA ARG A 48 4.46 1.70 -10.50
C ARG A 48 4.01 2.78 -9.51
N TYR A 49 2.97 2.50 -8.73
CA TYR A 49 2.41 3.46 -7.78
C TYR A 49 3.40 3.81 -6.66
N LEU A 50 4.02 2.80 -6.06
CA LEU A 50 5.00 2.95 -4.99
C LEU A 50 6.23 3.77 -5.44
N ILE A 51 6.74 3.48 -6.63
CA ILE A 51 7.91 4.14 -7.22
C ILE A 51 7.63 5.62 -7.49
N GLU A 52 6.47 5.94 -8.04
CA GLU A 52 6.08 7.33 -8.32
C GLU A 52 5.98 8.14 -7.00
N TRP A 53 5.30 7.57 -5.98
CA TRP A 53 5.23 8.17 -4.65
C TRP A 53 6.63 8.41 -4.05
N ALA A 54 7.51 7.41 -4.13
CA ALA A 54 8.85 7.52 -3.59
C ALA A 54 9.73 8.53 -4.33
N HIS A 55 9.54 8.66 -5.64
CA HIS A 55 10.22 9.63 -6.47
C HIS A 55 9.77 11.07 -6.15
N GLU A 56 8.46 11.29 -5.97
CA GLU A 56 7.90 12.60 -5.63
C GLU A 56 8.18 12.99 -4.16
N ASN A 57 8.44 12.01 -3.29
CA ASN A 57 8.63 12.23 -1.85
C ASN A 57 9.93 11.57 -1.36
N PRO A 58 11.10 12.08 -1.76
CA PRO A 58 12.39 11.45 -1.42
C PRO A 58 12.73 11.50 0.07
N GLN A 59 12.03 12.32 0.86
CA GLN A 59 12.14 12.38 2.32
C GLN A 59 11.34 11.29 3.04
N ASP A 60 10.41 10.61 2.35
CA ASP A 60 9.56 9.57 2.92
C ASP A 60 10.17 8.18 2.69
N SER A 61 9.77 7.20 3.49
CA SER A 61 10.20 5.81 3.37
C SER A 61 9.05 4.91 2.96
N PHE A 62 9.33 3.91 2.12
CA PHE A 62 8.31 3.11 1.46
C PHE A 62 8.55 1.62 1.64
N ILE A 63 7.50 0.87 1.99
CA ILE A 63 7.47 -0.59 2.05
C ILE A 63 6.45 -1.08 1.01
N GLY A 64 6.87 -1.96 0.11
CA GLY A 64 5.99 -2.60 -0.87
C GLY A 64 5.87 -4.10 -0.64
N LEU A 65 4.65 -4.60 -0.47
CA LEU A 65 4.35 -6.04 -0.38
C LEU A 65 3.80 -6.57 -1.70
N GLU A 66 4.31 -7.70 -2.16
CA GLU A 66 3.77 -8.44 -3.32
C GLU A 66 4.14 -9.92 -3.21
N LEU A 67 3.21 -10.81 -3.54
CA LEU A 67 3.42 -12.26 -3.44
C LEU A 67 4.14 -12.86 -4.66
N ARG A 68 3.97 -12.24 -5.82
CA ARG A 68 4.45 -12.78 -7.10
C ARG A 68 5.88 -12.39 -7.37
N TYR A 69 6.80 -13.34 -7.30
CA TYR A 69 8.24 -13.12 -7.56
C TYR A 69 8.53 -12.32 -8.82
N LYS A 70 7.86 -12.65 -9.94
CA LYS A 70 8.07 -11.94 -11.21
C LYS A 70 7.77 -10.45 -11.11
N ARG A 71 6.74 -10.06 -10.35
CA ARG A 71 6.36 -8.66 -10.16
C ARG A 71 7.35 -7.94 -9.25
N LEU A 72 7.76 -8.58 -8.15
CA LEU A 72 8.80 -8.03 -7.26
C LEU A 72 10.11 -7.77 -7.98
N VAL A 73 10.56 -8.71 -8.82
CA VAL A 73 11.79 -8.52 -9.62
C VAL A 73 11.64 -7.36 -10.60
N LEU A 74 10.47 -7.19 -11.21
CA LEU A 74 10.22 -6.04 -12.09
C LEU A 74 10.23 -4.71 -11.33
N ALA A 75 9.65 -4.68 -10.12
CA ALA A 75 9.69 -3.51 -9.25
C ALA A 75 11.12 -3.20 -8.82
N ALA A 76 11.86 -4.19 -8.31
CA ALA A 76 13.25 -4.05 -7.86
C ALA A 76 14.15 -3.49 -8.96
N LYS A 77 14.04 -4.04 -10.18
CA LYS A 77 14.80 -3.54 -11.33
C LYS A 77 14.54 -2.07 -11.63
N LYS A 78 13.28 -1.63 -11.59
CA LYS A 78 12.92 -0.22 -11.81
C LYS A 78 13.48 0.69 -10.71
N ILE A 79 13.38 0.27 -9.44
CA ILE A 79 13.87 1.01 -8.28
C ILE A 79 15.38 1.18 -8.36
N GLU A 80 16.12 0.11 -8.71
CA GLU A 80 17.57 0.15 -8.92
C GLU A 80 17.95 1.11 -10.07
N GLN A 81 17.26 1.01 -11.22
CA GLN A 81 17.49 1.89 -12.37
C GLN A 81 17.25 3.37 -12.07
N LEU A 82 16.32 3.68 -11.18
CA LEU A 82 15.99 5.04 -10.75
C LEU A 82 16.80 5.50 -9.53
N ALA A 83 17.64 4.61 -8.98
CA ALA A 83 18.46 4.86 -7.79
C ALA A 83 17.64 5.40 -6.59
N LEU A 84 16.48 4.80 -6.33
CA LEU A 84 15.60 5.19 -5.22
C LEU A 84 16.01 4.46 -3.93
N PRO A 85 16.66 5.12 -2.97
CA PRO A 85 17.19 4.48 -1.77
C PRO A 85 16.11 4.23 -0.70
N ASN A 86 14.97 4.87 -0.81
CA ASN A 86 13.92 4.98 0.20
C ASN A 86 12.83 3.92 0.09
N ILE A 87 13.03 2.86 -0.69
CA ILE A 87 12.06 1.78 -0.89
C ILE A 87 12.62 0.45 -0.39
N LEU A 88 11.80 -0.33 0.32
CA LEU A 88 12.01 -1.72 0.65
C LEU A 88 10.89 -2.56 0.07
N LEU A 89 11.22 -3.63 -0.64
CA LEU A 89 10.27 -4.61 -1.15
C LEU A 89 10.29 -5.88 -0.31
N MET A 90 9.13 -6.49 -0.10
CA MET A 90 8.99 -7.69 0.70
C MET A 90 7.98 -8.66 0.07
N ARG A 91 8.35 -9.94 0.02
CA ARG A 91 7.43 -10.97 -0.44
C ARG A 91 6.61 -11.51 0.72
N GLU A 92 5.52 -10.83 1.03
CA GLU A 92 4.64 -11.26 2.12
C GLU A 92 3.17 -10.97 1.80
N LYS A 93 2.27 -11.66 2.50
CA LYS A 93 0.83 -11.37 2.50
C LYS A 93 0.55 -10.18 3.40
N GLY A 94 -0.37 -9.33 2.96
CA GLY A 94 -0.79 -8.17 3.76
C GLY A 94 -1.36 -8.54 5.13
N GLU A 95 -1.96 -9.73 5.25
CA GLU A 95 -2.53 -10.22 6.50
C GLU A 95 -1.50 -10.48 7.61
N PHE A 96 -0.21 -10.64 7.26
CA PHE A 96 0.87 -10.93 8.19
C PHE A 96 1.86 -9.76 8.36
N VAL A 97 1.58 -8.60 7.78
CA VAL A 97 2.51 -7.46 7.81
C VAL A 97 2.77 -6.94 9.23
N ASP A 98 1.82 -7.12 10.14
CA ASP A 98 1.95 -6.76 11.54
C ASP A 98 3.07 -7.50 12.28
N GLU A 99 3.51 -8.66 11.80
CA GLU A 99 4.63 -9.41 12.37
C GLU A 99 5.98 -8.69 12.22
N TYR A 100 6.05 -7.72 11.30
CA TYR A 100 7.27 -6.98 10.95
C TYR A 100 7.27 -5.52 11.44
N LEU A 101 6.10 -5.00 11.77
CA LEU A 101 5.94 -3.58 12.10
C LEU A 101 5.98 -3.33 13.61
N SER A 102 6.53 -2.22 14.02
CA SER A 102 6.38 -1.70 15.37
C SER A 102 5.08 -0.89 15.47
N HIS A 103 4.46 -0.87 16.67
CA HIS A 103 3.34 0.03 16.91
C HIS A 103 3.74 1.49 16.61
N ASN A 104 2.80 2.30 16.14
CA ASN A 104 3.00 3.73 15.88
C ASN A 104 4.16 4.00 14.90
N SER A 105 4.26 3.21 13.83
CA SER A 105 5.35 3.27 12.85
C SER A 105 4.93 3.63 11.43
N ILE A 106 3.63 3.55 11.08
CA ILE A 106 3.11 3.75 9.72
C ILE A 106 2.29 5.04 9.63
N ASP A 107 2.57 5.86 8.63
CA ASP A 107 1.80 7.08 8.34
C ASP A 107 0.73 6.86 7.28
N CYS A 108 0.94 5.96 6.34
CA CYS A 108 -0.06 5.68 5.31
C CYS A 108 0.00 4.22 4.84
N ILE A 109 -1.17 3.58 4.80
CA ILE A 109 -1.36 2.29 4.15
C ILE A 109 -2.10 2.53 2.82
N HIS A 110 -1.53 2.03 1.73
CA HIS A 110 -2.11 2.08 0.39
C HIS A 110 -2.55 0.68 -0.02
N ILE A 111 -3.81 0.53 -0.45
CA ILE A 111 -4.36 -0.71 -0.98
C ILE A 111 -5.06 -0.38 -2.30
N ASN A 112 -4.40 -0.74 -3.40
CA ASN A 112 -4.85 -0.42 -4.74
C ASN A 112 -5.31 -1.67 -5.48
N PHE A 113 -6.57 -1.73 -5.90
CA PHE A 113 -7.17 -2.80 -6.70
C PHE A 113 -6.90 -4.21 -6.13
N PRO A 114 -7.15 -4.44 -4.83
CA PRO A 114 -7.03 -5.77 -4.25
C PRO A 114 -8.05 -6.72 -4.87
N ASP A 115 -7.78 -8.03 -4.80
CA ASP A 115 -8.70 -9.05 -5.31
C ASP A 115 -10.11 -8.89 -4.69
N PRO A 116 -11.15 -8.65 -5.51
CA PRO A 116 -12.47 -8.28 -5.00
C PRO A 116 -13.28 -9.46 -4.44
N TRP A 117 -12.87 -10.70 -4.74
CA TRP A 117 -13.55 -11.92 -4.30
C TRP A 117 -15.09 -11.80 -4.41
N PRO A 118 -15.66 -11.73 -5.64
CA PRO A 118 -17.06 -11.34 -5.85
C PRO A 118 -18.06 -12.35 -5.32
N LYS A 119 -17.70 -13.64 -5.27
CA LYS A 119 -18.58 -14.69 -4.74
C LYS A 119 -18.71 -14.57 -3.22
N LYS A 120 -19.93 -14.59 -2.67
CA LYS A 120 -20.22 -14.44 -1.24
C LYS A 120 -19.34 -15.33 -0.34
N ALA A 121 -19.15 -16.59 -0.70
CA ALA A 121 -18.33 -17.55 0.06
C ALA A 121 -16.83 -17.16 0.09
N SER A 122 -16.34 -16.39 -0.88
CA SER A 122 -14.94 -15.98 -1.00
C SER A 122 -14.65 -14.61 -0.40
N ARG A 123 -15.66 -13.82 -0.02
CA ARG A 123 -15.49 -12.46 0.52
C ARG A 123 -14.64 -12.42 1.80
N LYS A 124 -14.58 -13.51 2.55
CA LYS A 124 -13.70 -13.68 3.73
C LYS A 124 -12.20 -13.55 3.41
N HIS A 125 -11.81 -13.61 2.12
CA HIS A 125 -10.44 -13.42 1.66
C HIS A 125 -10.12 -11.97 1.26
N ARG A 126 -11.08 -11.05 1.37
CA ARG A 126 -10.85 -9.62 1.15
C ARG A 126 -9.92 -9.09 2.23
N ILE A 127 -8.84 -8.41 1.82
CA ILE A 127 -7.86 -7.86 2.77
C ILE A 127 -8.50 -6.79 3.67
N LEU A 128 -9.33 -5.89 3.12
CA LEU A 128 -10.01 -4.88 3.91
C LEU A 128 -11.26 -5.46 4.58
N SER A 129 -11.04 -6.12 5.71
CA SER A 129 -12.05 -6.61 6.64
C SER A 129 -12.03 -5.81 7.95
N ALA A 130 -13.07 -5.91 8.78
CA ALA A 130 -13.09 -5.28 10.09
C ALA A 130 -11.94 -5.78 10.98
N ASP A 131 -11.65 -7.09 10.92
CA ASP A 131 -10.56 -7.70 11.69
C ASP A 131 -9.19 -7.14 11.27
N PHE A 132 -8.92 -7.04 9.95
CA PHE A 132 -7.69 -6.47 9.43
C PHE A 132 -7.53 -5.00 9.86
N LEU A 133 -8.57 -4.18 9.70
CA LEU A 133 -8.55 -2.77 10.06
C LEU A 133 -8.34 -2.57 11.57
N THR A 134 -9.00 -3.37 12.40
CA THR A 134 -8.82 -3.34 13.86
C THR A 134 -7.39 -3.76 14.24
N LYS A 135 -6.85 -4.82 13.62
CA LYS A 135 -5.49 -5.31 13.84
C LYS A 135 -4.45 -4.27 13.44
N MET A 136 -4.63 -3.58 12.32
CA MET A 136 -3.67 -2.61 11.81
C MET A 136 -3.71 -1.25 12.52
N HIS A 137 -4.78 -0.94 13.22
CA HIS A 137 -4.94 0.37 13.86
C HIS A 137 -3.78 0.76 14.81
N PRO A 138 -3.23 -0.11 15.70
CA PRO A 138 -2.12 0.24 16.58
C PRO A 138 -0.80 0.59 15.86
N TYR A 139 -0.65 0.21 14.60
CA TYR A 139 0.56 0.46 13.81
C TYR A 139 0.58 1.85 13.16
N PHE A 140 -0.58 2.48 13.04
CA PHE A 140 -0.64 3.86 12.55
C PHE A 140 -0.03 4.84 13.55
N ARG A 141 0.73 5.79 13.03
CA ARG A 141 1.08 7.02 13.76
C ARG A 141 -0.15 7.89 13.94
N SER A 142 -0.03 8.90 14.81
CA SER A 142 -1.10 9.88 15.02
C SER A 142 -1.57 10.46 13.68
N SER A 143 -2.87 10.35 13.40
CA SER A 143 -3.47 10.75 12.12
C SER A 143 -2.97 9.98 10.89
N GLY A 144 -2.55 8.74 11.07
CA GLY A 144 -2.20 7.85 9.96
C GLY A 144 -3.39 7.63 9.02
N GLU A 145 -3.10 7.33 7.76
CA GLU A 145 -4.09 7.28 6.68
C GLU A 145 -4.20 5.88 6.07
N LEU A 146 -5.43 5.48 5.76
CA LEU A 146 -5.71 4.34 4.87
C LEU A 146 -6.26 4.87 3.55
N ARG A 147 -5.55 4.61 2.44
CA ARG A 147 -5.98 4.95 1.09
C ARG A 147 -6.35 3.69 0.32
N PHE A 148 -7.56 3.67 -0.22
CA PHE A 148 -8.11 2.52 -0.92
C PHE A 148 -8.67 2.91 -2.27
N LYS A 149 -8.32 2.14 -3.32
CA LYS A 149 -8.88 2.24 -4.66
C LYS A 149 -9.35 0.89 -5.16
N THR A 150 -10.48 0.86 -5.85
CA THR A 150 -11.00 -0.34 -6.53
C THR A 150 -11.97 0.04 -7.65
N ASP A 151 -12.02 -0.77 -8.70
CA ASP A 151 -13.03 -0.76 -9.76
C ASP A 151 -14.27 -1.62 -9.41
N HIS A 152 -14.23 -2.32 -8.28
CA HIS A 152 -15.32 -3.18 -7.82
C HIS A 152 -16.21 -2.45 -6.81
N LEU A 153 -17.28 -1.84 -7.28
CA LEU A 153 -18.13 -0.94 -6.47
C LEU A 153 -18.72 -1.62 -5.23
N GLU A 154 -19.17 -2.86 -5.31
CA GLU A 154 -19.72 -3.59 -4.15
C GLU A 154 -18.64 -3.80 -3.05
N TYR A 155 -17.39 -4.04 -3.44
CA TYR A 155 -16.31 -4.11 -2.47
C TYR A 155 -16.03 -2.74 -1.85
N PHE A 156 -16.03 -1.69 -2.66
CA PHE A 156 -15.89 -0.31 -2.19
C PHE A 156 -16.95 0.05 -1.15
N GLU A 157 -18.22 -0.22 -1.44
CA GLU A 157 -19.34 0.03 -0.53
C GLU A 157 -19.18 -0.76 0.78
N SER A 158 -18.81 -2.05 0.68
CA SER A 158 -18.62 -2.87 1.87
C SER A 158 -17.49 -2.36 2.79
N VAL A 159 -16.39 -1.84 2.23
CA VAL A 159 -15.29 -1.23 3.00
C VAL A 159 -15.74 0.09 3.63
N THR A 160 -16.49 0.89 2.90
CA THR A 160 -17.09 2.15 3.40
C THR A 160 -17.97 1.86 4.62
N GLU A 161 -18.85 0.87 4.54
CA GLU A 161 -19.71 0.46 5.68
C GLU A 161 -18.92 -0.04 6.88
N ILE A 162 -17.85 -0.79 6.66
CA ILE A 162 -16.98 -1.26 7.75
C ILE A 162 -16.34 -0.07 8.46
N LEU A 163 -15.73 0.85 7.70
CA LEU A 163 -15.06 2.03 8.28
C LEU A 163 -16.04 2.96 9.02
N GLN A 164 -17.27 3.10 8.55
CA GLN A 164 -18.31 3.87 9.25
C GLN A 164 -18.73 3.28 10.60
N LYS A 165 -18.57 1.96 10.78
CA LYS A 165 -18.88 1.26 12.04
C LYS A 165 -17.70 1.22 13.01
N LEU A 166 -16.48 1.49 12.55
CA LEU A 166 -15.28 1.49 13.38
C LEU A 166 -15.04 2.89 13.95
N GLU A 167 -15.22 3.07 15.26
CA GLU A 167 -15.07 4.36 15.96
C GLU A 167 -13.66 4.95 15.88
N ASN A 168 -12.67 4.10 15.65
CA ASN A 168 -11.26 4.48 15.53
C ASN A 168 -10.82 4.87 14.12
N TYR A 169 -11.74 5.02 13.18
CA TYR A 169 -11.48 5.53 11.83
C TYR A 169 -12.47 6.64 11.45
N LYS A 170 -12.01 7.60 10.65
CA LYS A 170 -12.84 8.64 10.06
C LYS A 170 -12.56 8.77 8.58
N ILE A 171 -13.55 8.51 7.73
CA ILE A 171 -13.46 8.77 6.30
C ILE A 171 -13.37 10.27 6.08
N VAL A 172 -12.33 10.73 5.38
CA VAL A 172 -12.07 12.15 5.09
C VAL A 172 -12.20 12.47 3.61
N GLU A 173 -11.99 11.48 2.74
CA GLU A 173 -12.22 11.58 1.30
C GLU A 173 -12.98 10.35 0.83
N HIS A 174 -13.96 10.53 -0.04
CA HIS A 174 -14.82 9.46 -0.55
C HIS A 174 -15.43 9.82 -1.89
N THR A 175 -15.27 8.96 -2.88
CA THR A 175 -15.93 9.06 -4.17
C THR A 175 -16.08 7.69 -4.82
N THR A 176 -17.16 7.49 -5.56
CA THR A 176 -17.37 6.29 -6.39
C THR A 176 -16.78 6.43 -7.80
N ASP A 177 -16.29 7.63 -8.17
CA ASP A 177 -15.66 7.90 -9.45
C ASP A 177 -14.49 8.89 -9.26
N LEU A 178 -13.31 8.35 -8.98
CA LEU A 178 -12.10 9.13 -8.77
C LEU A 178 -11.79 10.06 -9.94
N GLN A 179 -12.04 9.60 -11.16
CA GLN A 179 -11.67 10.35 -12.38
C GLN A 179 -12.50 11.59 -12.60
N ARG A 180 -13.71 11.64 -12.02
CA ARG A 180 -14.62 12.79 -12.06
C ARG A 180 -14.69 13.56 -10.75
N SER A 181 -13.79 13.26 -9.83
CA SER A 181 -13.73 13.91 -8.51
C SER A 181 -12.58 14.92 -8.43
N ASN A 182 -12.64 15.81 -7.43
CA ASN A 182 -11.56 16.74 -7.12
C ASN A 182 -10.28 16.03 -6.59
N TYR A 183 -10.38 14.74 -6.20
CA TYR A 183 -9.25 13.98 -5.72
C TYR A 183 -8.32 13.50 -6.84
N ILE A 184 -8.70 13.68 -8.11
CA ILE A 184 -7.90 13.30 -9.28
C ILE A 184 -6.59 14.08 -9.38
N GLU A 185 -6.55 15.33 -8.91
CA GLU A 185 -5.40 16.22 -9.01
C GLU A 185 -4.17 15.66 -8.26
N ASN A 186 -4.40 14.97 -7.15
CA ASN A 186 -3.36 14.36 -6.32
C ASN A 186 -3.24 12.84 -6.53
N ASN A 187 -3.81 12.33 -7.62
CA ASN A 187 -3.85 10.90 -7.89
C ASN A 187 -2.61 10.39 -8.61
N ILE A 188 -1.82 9.57 -7.94
CA ILE A 188 -0.79 8.77 -8.60
C ILE A 188 -1.43 7.57 -9.29
N LEU A 189 -1.13 7.40 -10.58
CA LEU A 189 -1.73 6.34 -11.40
C LEU A 189 -1.09 4.98 -11.12
N THR A 190 -1.92 3.99 -10.84
CA THR A 190 -1.52 2.58 -10.80
C THR A 190 -1.37 1.97 -12.19
N GLU A 191 -0.82 0.75 -12.29
CA GLU A 191 -0.81 -0.01 -13.54
C GLU A 191 -2.21 -0.33 -14.04
N PHE A 192 -3.16 -0.62 -13.13
CA PHE A 192 -4.56 -0.89 -13.48
C PHE A 192 -5.25 0.35 -14.07
N GLU A 193 -5.05 1.53 -13.49
CA GLU A 193 -5.60 2.76 -14.02
C GLU A 193 -5.07 3.07 -15.42
N MET A 194 -3.79 2.79 -15.68
CA MET A 194 -3.22 2.93 -17.02
C MET A 194 -3.86 1.98 -18.03
N LEU A 195 -4.13 0.74 -17.63
CA LEU A 195 -4.84 -0.23 -18.47
C LEU A 195 -6.30 0.17 -18.72
N PHE A 196 -6.97 0.76 -17.72
CA PHE A 196 -8.36 1.21 -17.85
C PHE A 196 -8.51 2.36 -18.81
N LYS A 197 -7.53 3.26 -18.94
CA LYS A 197 -7.56 4.33 -19.95
C LYS A 197 -7.75 3.79 -21.38
N SER A 198 -7.22 2.60 -21.66
CA SER A 198 -7.41 1.94 -22.97
C SER A 198 -8.72 1.16 -23.09
N LYS A 199 -9.47 0.96 -22.00
CA LYS A 199 -10.67 0.11 -21.91
C LYS A 199 -11.96 0.88 -21.60
N GLY A 200 -12.01 2.17 -21.91
CA GLY A 200 -13.20 2.98 -21.68
C GLY A 200 -13.31 3.59 -20.28
N ASN A 201 -12.26 3.47 -19.47
CA ASN A 201 -12.10 4.23 -18.22
C ASN A 201 -13.25 3.98 -17.21
N PRO A 202 -13.43 2.75 -16.70
CA PRO A 202 -14.51 2.45 -15.76
C PRO A 202 -14.38 3.30 -14.48
N PRO A 203 -15.48 3.62 -13.80
CA PRO A 203 -15.43 4.37 -12.56
C PRO A 203 -14.59 3.64 -11.50
N ILE A 204 -13.82 4.38 -10.74
CA ILE A 204 -12.94 3.88 -9.67
C ILE A 204 -13.40 4.47 -8.35
N GLY A 205 -13.80 3.60 -7.42
CA GLY A 205 -14.03 3.99 -6.04
C GLY A 205 -12.71 4.34 -5.37
N TYR A 206 -12.67 5.49 -4.69
CA TYR A 206 -11.56 5.95 -3.87
C TYR A 206 -12.03 6.45 -2.53
N LEU A 207 -11.35 6.07 -1.47
CA LEU A 207 -11.50 6.65 -0.15
C LEU A 207 -10.15 6.86 0.54
N ASN A 208 -10.11 7.86 1.41
CA ASN A 208 -9.08 8.08 2.41
C ASN A 208 -9.74 8.12 3.78
N ALA A 209 -9.26 7.30 4.71
CA ALA A 209 -9.71 7.28 6.09
C ALA A 209 -8.53 7.53 7.05
N LYS A 210 -8.73 8.41 8.03
CA LYS A 210 -7.75 8.67 9.10
C LYS A 210 -7.97 7.72 10.25
N ALA A 211 -6.87 7.14 10.76
CA ALA A 211 -6.86 6.47 12.05
C ALA A 211 -6.93 7.53 13.15
N LEU A 212 -7.88 7.37 14.07
CA LEU A 212 -8.09 8.28 15.20
C LEU A 212 -7.39 7.70 16.43
N ASN A 213 -6.59 8.49 17.10
CA ASN A 213 -6.07 8.13 18.42
C ASN A 213 -7.21 8.23 19.44
N LYS A 214 -7.23 7.30 20.38
CA LYS A 214 -8.08 7.40 21.57
C LYS A 214 -7.55 8.45 22.51
#